data_6766aec5a560f0de5add70c0edea443e
#
_entry.id   6766aec5a560f0de5add70c0edea443e
#
_cell.length_a   1.000
_cell.length_b   1.000
_cell.length_c   1.000
_cell.angle_alpha   90.00
_cell.angle_beta   90.00
_cell.angle_gamma   90.00
#
_symmetry.space_group_name_H-M   'P 1'
#
loop_
_entity.id
_entity.type
_entity.pdbx_description
1 polymer ?
#
loop_
_entity_poly.entity_id
_entity_poly.type
_entity_poly.pdbx_seq_one_letter_code
_entity_poly.pdbx_strand_id
1 'polypeptide(L)'
;MIFIDSNMWCYYFDKRLSEHEQVRDIMRKTITSEDIVCNTLIILEVAHYLVRHFTESTARKKIEYFTNLSNLTIVDFDRQNMTQALESLIEYGYSDGLGGRDATVLATIKLKEIKTILSHDEVFKRLSTKLKLEVIDPIKK
;
A
#
# COMPACT_ATOMS: atom_id res chain seq x y z
N MET A 1 11.08 -2.85 8.06
CA MET A 1 9.69 -3.02 7.58
C MET A 1 9.36 -1.98 6.53
N ILE A 2 8.60 -2.39 5.52
CA ILE A 2 8.15 -1.51 4.45
C ILE A 2 6.64 -1.68 4.26
N PHE A 3 5.92 -0.56 4.10
CA PHE A 3 4.53 -0.60 3.70
C PHE A 3 4.45 -0.57 2.17
N ILE A 4 3.69 -1.46 1.57
CA ILE A 4 3.46 -1.47 0.12
C ILE A 4 2.02 -1.09 -0.14
N ASP A 5 1.81 0.01 -0.87
CA ASP A 5 0.49 0.54 -1.19
C ASP A 5 -0.24 -0.35 -2.21
N SER A 6 -1.56 -0.24 -2.24
CA SER A 6 -2.42 -1.07 -3.11
C SER A 6 -2.07 -0.94 -4.59
N ASN A 7 -1.73 0.27 -5.06
CA ASN A 7 -1.38 0.48 -6.47
C ASN A 7 -0.19 -0.39 -6.90
N MET A 8 0.82 -0.53 -6.05
CA MET A 8 2.00 -1.36 -6.35
C MET A 8 1.63 -2.83 -6.51
N TRP A 9 0.76 -3.34 -5.63
CA TRP A 9 0.28 -4.71 -5.72
C TRP A 9 -0.52 -4.94 -7.00
N CYS A 10 -1.40 -4.00 -7.36
CA CYS A 10 -2.20 -4.10 -8.58
C CYS A 10 -1.31 -4.12 -9.83
N TYR A 11 -0.31 -3.24 -9.90
CA TYR A 11 0.65 -3.23 -11.02
C TYR A 11 1.45 -4.53 -11.08
N TYR A 12 1.81 -5.07 -9.94
CA TYR A 12 2.59 -6.30 -9.86
C TYR A 12 1.78 -7.52 -10.33
N PHE A 13 0.52 -7.60 -9.91
CA PHE A 13 -0.34 -8.75 -10.25
C PHE A 13 -0.90 -8.69 -11.66
N ASP A 14 -0.95 -7.54 -12.31
CA ASP A 14 -1.56 -7.38 -13.62
C ASP A 14 -0.53 -7.01 -14.70
N LYS A 15 -0.05 -8.03 -15.40
CA LYS A 15 0.95 -7.88 -16.46
C LYS A 15 0.48 -7.06 -17.65
N ARG A 16 -0.84 -6.84 -17.78
CA ARG A 16 -1.41 -6.06 -18.88
C ARG A 16 -1.23 -4.55 -18.68
N LEU A 17 -0.97 -4.12 -17.45
CA LEU A 17 -0.75 -2.71 -17.13
C LEU A 17 0.65 -2.27 -17.56
N SER A 18 0.73 -1.04 -18.10
CA SER A 18 2.01 -0.47 -18.54
C SER A 18 3.01 -0.31 -17.38
N GLU A 19 2.51 -0.09 -16.17
CA GLU A 19 3.33 0.08 -14.96
C GLU A 19 3.98 -1.22 -14.49
N HIS A 20 3.47 -2.38 -14.94
CA HIS A 20 3.96 -3.68 -14.47
C HIS A 20 5.49 -3.83 -14.63
N GLU A 21 6.03 -3.49 -15.79
CA GLU A 21 7.47 -3.61 -16.05
C GLU A 21 8.30 -2.74 -15.10
N GLN A 22 7.79 -1.57 -14.73
CA GLN A 22 8.49 -0.66 -13.86
C GLN A 22 8.51 -1.11 -12.39
N VAL A 23 7.51 -1.87 -11.94
CA VAL A 23 7.42 -2.31 -10.54
C VAL A 23 7.92 -3.74 -10.33
N ARG A 24 8.00 -4.55 -11.39
CA ARG A 24 8.26 -5.98 -11.29
C ARG A 24 9.49 -6.33 -10.46
N ASP A 25 10.63 -5.71 -10.77
CA ASP A 25 11.89 -6.10 -10.15
C ASP A 25 11.96 -5.65 -8.69
N ILE A 26 11.53 -4.43 -8.39
CA ILE A 26 11.53 -3.95 -7.01
C ILE A 26 10.54 -4.72 -6.16
N MET A 27 9.37 -5.07 -6.71
CA MET A 27 8.38 -5.88 -5.99
C MET A 27 8.92 -7.27 -5.68
N ARG A 28 9.55 -7.94 -6.65
CA ARG A 28 10.16 -9.25 -6.43
C ARG A 28 11.23 -9.20 -5.35
N LYS A 29 12.10 -8.22 -5.42
CA LYS A 29 13.15 -8.02 -4.42
C LYS A 29 12.55 -7.80 -3.03
N THR A 30 11.58 -6.91 -2.92
CA THR A 30 10.94 -6.56 -1.65
C THR A 30 10.21 -7.76 -1.06
N ILE A 31 9.44 -8.50 -1.88
CA ILE A 31 8.70 -9.69 -1.45
C ILE A 31 9.63 -10.78 -0.93
N THR A 32 10.84 -10.90 -1.47
CA THR A 32 11.77 -11.96 -1.07
C THR A 32 12.70 -11.58 0.09
N SER A 33 12.94 -10.29 0.34
CA SER A 33 14.00 -9.87 1.26
C SER A 33 13.59 -8.91 2.37
N GLU A 34 12.36 -8.40 2.36
CA GLU A 34 11.91 -7.40 3.33
C GLU A 34 10.73 -7.91 4.16
N ASP A 35 10.60 -7.41 5.38
CA ASP A 35 9.36 -7.55 6.14
C ASP A 35 8.35 -6.53 5.63
N ILE A 36 7.22 -7.01 5.15
CA ILE A 36 6.19 -6.20 4.51
C ILE A 36 5.02 -6.03 5.47
N VAL A 37 4.47 -4.83 5.51
CA VAL A 37 3.28 -4.51 6.29
C VAL A 37 2.20 -3.97 5.36
N CYS A 38 0.98 -4.39 5.60
CA CYS A 38 -0.21 -3.75 5.05
C CYS A 38 -1.32 -3.79 6.10
N ASN A 39 -2.48 -3.27 5.77
CA ASN A 39 -3.66 -3.39 6.62
C ASN A 39 -4.78 -4.13 5.89
N THR A 40 -5.84 -4.45 6.62
CA THR A 40 -7.00 -5.18 6.06
C THR A 40 -7.68 -4.43 4.92
N LEU A 41 -7.63 -3.09 4.91
CA LEU A 41 -8.22 -2.28 3.84
C LEU A 41 -7.43 -2.41 2.53
N ILE A 42 -6.10 -2.44 2.61
CA ILE A 42 -5.24 -2.67 1.43
C ILE A 42 -5.56 -4.03 0.81
N ILE A 43 -5.73 -5.05 1.63
CA ILE A 43 -6.10 -6.40 1.14
C ILE A 43 -7.40 -6.34 0.35
N LEU A 44 -8.43 -5.67 0.89
CA LEU A 44 -9.72 -5.53 0.21
C LEU A 44 -9.62 -4.73 -1.09
N GLU A 45 -8.85 -3.65 -1.11
CA GLU A 45 -8.65 -2.86 -2.33
C GLU A 45 -8.00 -3.69 -3.44
N VAL A 46 -6.94 -4.41 -3.12
CA VAL A 46 -6.23 -5.26 -4.07
C VAL A 46 -7.14 -6.40 -4.54
N ALA A 47 -7.83 -7.06 -3.62
CA ALA A 47 -8.77 -8.14 -3.94
C ALA A 47 -9.91 -7.66 -4.85
N HIS A 48 -10.44 -6.47 -4.59
CA HIS A 48 -11.49 -5.87 -5.43
C HIS A 48 -10.99 -5.66 -6.86
N TYR A 49 -9.78 -5.12 -7.01
CA TYR A 49 -9.16 -4.97 -8.33
C TYR A 49 -9.05 -6.32 -9.05
N LEU A 50 -8.55 -7.34 -8.36
CA LEU A 50 -8.33 -8.66 -8.94
C LEU A 50 -9.64 -9.31 -9.40
N VAL A 51 -10.68 -9.20 -8.58
CA VAL A 51 -12.01 -9.75 -8.91
C VAL A 51 -12.60 -9.03 -10.13
N ARG A 52 -12.38 -7.74 -10.28
CA ARG A 52 -12.91 -6.99 -11.41
C ARG A 52 -12.17 -7.24 -12.73
N HIS A 53 -10.91 -7.62 -12.68
CA HIS A 53 -10.05 -7.66 -13.88
C HIS A 53 -9.62 -9.07 -14.28
N PHE A 54 -9.90 -10.08 -13.48
CA PHE A 54 -9.49 -11.46 -13.74
C PHE A 54 -10.69 -12.41 -13.58
N THR A 55 -10.52 -13.64 -14.08
CA THR A 55 -11.50 -14.71 -13.82
C THR A 55 -11.51 -15.07 -12.34
N GLU A 56 -12.60 -15.69 -11.87
CA GLU A 56 -12.70 -16.14 -10.47
C GLU A 56 -11.52 -17.01 -10.06
N SER A 57 -11.16 -17.99 -10.87
CA SER A 57 -10.05 -18.90 -10.59
C SER A 57 -8.72 -18.15 -10.45
N THR A 58 -8.42 -17.25 -11.37
CA THR A 58 -7.17 -16.48 -11.35
C THR A 58 -7.14 -15.50 -10.19
N ALA A 59 -8.25 -14.77 -9.95
CA ALA A 59 -8.34 -13.85 -8.83
C ALA A 59 -8.14 -14.56 -7.49
N ARG A 60 -8.77 -15.72 -7.31
CA ARG A 60 -8.65 -16.52 -6.09
C ARG A 60 -7.18 -16.92 -5.84
N LYS A 61 -6.50 -17.40 -6.87
CA LYS A 61 -5.08 -17.80 -6.75
C LYS A 61 -4.20 -16.63 -6.36
N LYS A 62 -4.40 -15.47 -6.97
CA LYS A 62 -3.59 -14.28 -6.66
C LYS A 62 -3.86 -13.77 -5.25
N ILE A 63 -5.11 -13.77 -4.81
CA ILE A 63 -5.49 -13.39 -3.44
C ILE A 63 -4.85 -14.34 -2.42
N GLU A 64 -4.93 -15.64 -2.67
CA GLU A 64 -4.32 -16.66 -1.79
C GLU A 64 -2.80 -16.47 -1.72
N TYR A 65 -2.14 -16.25 -2.84
CA TYR A 65 -0.71 -15.95 -2.87
C TYR A 65 -0.37 -14.74 -2.02
N PHE A 66 -1.11 -13.64 -2.21
CA PHE A 66 -0.89 -12.38 -1.51
C PHE A 66 -1.06 -12.54 -0.01
N THR A 67 -2.20 -13.08 0.42
CA THR A 67 -2.54 -13.17 1.85
C THR A 67 -1.72 -14.20 2.62
N ASN A 68 -1.01 -15.09 1.93
CA ASN A 68 -0.19 -16.14 2.54
C ASN A 68 1.31 -15.90 2.42
N LEU A 69 1.74 -14.72 2.00
CA LEU A 69 3.16 -14.39 1.98
C LEU A 69 3.73 -14.47 3.40
N SER A 70 4.82 -15.22 3.57
CA SER A 70 5.38 -15.50 4.90
C SER A 70 5.92 -14.27 5.61
N ASN A 71 6.33 -13.25 4.87
CA ASN A 71 6.91 -12.02 5.39
C ASN A 71 5.93 -10.84 5.37
N LEU A 72 4.63 -11.11 5.18
CA LEU A 72 3.58 -10.09 5.20
C LEU A 72 2.87 -10.07 6.54
N THR A 73 2.87 -8.94 7.21
CA THR A 73 2.05 -8.67 8.39
C THR A 73 0.82 -7.87 7.96
N ILE A 74 -0.36 -8.42 8.22
CA ILE A 74 -1.63 -7.76 7.93
C ILE A 74 -2.16 -7.17 9.23
N VAL A 75 -2.20 -5.85 9.31
CA VAL A 75 -2.69 -5.13 10.50
C VAL A 75 -4.19 -4.93 10.37
N ASP A 76 -4.93 -5.29 11.42
CA ASP A 76 -6.37 -5.03 11.47
C ASP A 76 -6.62 -3.52 11.53
N PHE A 77 -7.43 -3.01 10.60
CA PHE A 77 -7.84 -1.60 10.66
C PHE A 77 -9.00 -1.47 11.65
N ASP A 78 -8.64 -1.27 12.91
CA ASP A 78 -9.55 -1.21 14.03
C ASP A 78 -9.90 0.23 14.42
N ARG A 79 -10.56 0.39 15.56
CA ARG A 79 -10.95 1.71 16.08
C ARG A 79 -9.74 2.60 16.35
N GLN A 80 -8.63 2.06 16.84
CA GLN A 80 -7.41 2.81 17.10
C GLN A 80 -6.83 3.36 15.78
N ASN A 81 -6.80 2.54 14.75
CA ASN A 81 -6.40 2.97 13.40
C ASN A 81 -7.31 4.07 12.87
N MET A 82 -8.62 3.92 13.05
CA MET A 82 -9.59 4.93 12.63
C MET A 82 -9.34 6.28 13.34
N THR A 83 -9.12 6.25 14.64
CA THR A 83 -8.84 7.47 15.42
C THR A 83 -7.58 8.16 14.90
N GLN A 84 -6.52 7.39 14.65
CA GLN A 84 -5.28 7.93 14.10
C GLN A 84 -5.49 8.52 12.69
N ALA A 85 -6.30 7.86 11.85
CA ALA A 85 -6.64 8.36 10.53
C ALA A 85 -7.41 9.68 10.58
N LEU A 86 -8.37 9.79 11.50
CA LEU A 86 -9.13 11.04 11.71
C LEU A 86 -8.22 12.20 12.11
N GLU A 87 -7.28 11.96 13.00
CA GLU A 87 -6.29 12.98 13.40
C GLU A 87 -5.43 13.42 12.20
N SER A 88 -4.99 12.50 11.38
CA SER A 88 -4.20 12.80 10.17
C SER A 88 -5.02 13.61 9.15
N LEU A 89 -6.30 13.29 9.00
CA LEU A 89 -7.19 14.05 8.10
C LEU A 89 -7.31 15.51 8.55
N ILE A 90 -7.46 15.75 9.84
CA ILE A 90 -7.52 17.11 10.39
C ILE A 90 -6.17 17.82 10.17
N GLU A 91 -5.07 17.15 10.46
CA GLU A 91 -3.74 17.75 10.38
C GLU A 91 -3.29 18.07 8.95
N TYR A 92 -3.55 17.16 8.00
CA TYR A 92 -3.00 17.23 6.64
C TYR A 92 -4.05 17.38 5.55
N GLY A 93 -5.32 17.23 5.85
CA GLY A 93 -6.39 17.30 4.86
C GLY A 93 -6.52 18.66 4.21
N TYR A 94 -6.43 19.72 5.00
CA TYR A 94 -6.58 21.10 4.53
C TYR A 94 -5.31 21.62 3.85
N SER A 95 -4.15 21.32 4.41
CA SER A 95 -2.89 21.88 3.93
C SER A 95 -2.24 21.06 2.79
N ASP A 96 -2.38 19.74 2.83
CA ASP A 96 -1.65 18.84 1.95
C ASP A 96 -2.56 17.95 1.08
N GLY A 97 -3.87 18.09 1.22
CA GLY A 97 -4.83 17.34 0.41
C GLY A 97 -4.93 15.86 0.74
N LEU A 98 -4.66 15.48 1.99
CA LEU A 98 -4.78 14.09 2.41
C LEU A 98 -6.23 13.64 2.35
N GLY A 99 -6.52 12.60 1.56
CA GLY A 99 -7.84 11.99 1.46
C GLY A 99 -8.04 10.86 2.46
N GLY A 100 -9.30 10.38 2.57
CA GLY A 100 -9.67 9.36 3.56
C GLY A 100 -8.92 8.04 3.37
N ARG A 101 -8.79 7.59 2.13
CA ARG A 101 -8.06 6.35 1.82
C ARG A 101 -6.59 6.46 2.24
N ASP A 102 -5.93 7.53 1.88
CA ASP A 102 -4.51 7.72 2.20
C ASP A 102 -4.30 7.91 3.70
N ALA A 103 -5.28 8.49 4.39
CA ALA A 103 -5.27 8.60 5.84
C ALA A 103 -5.26 7.23 6.52
N THR A 104 -5.95 6.23 5.95
CA THR A 104 -5.93 4.86 6.50
C THR A 104 -4.56 4.20 6.36
N VAL A 105 -3.86 4.45 5.27
CA VAL A 105 -2.47 4.00 5.07
C VAL A 105 -1.56 4.67 6.10
N LEU A 106 -1.67 5.98 6.21
CA LEU A 106 -0.84 6.76 7.13
C LEU A 106 -1.05 6.36 8.60
N ALA A 107 -2.28 6.01 8.99
CA ALA A 107 -2.57 5.53 10.33
C ALA A 107 -1.76 4.27 10.66
N THR A 108 -1.75 3.29 9.75
CA THR A 108 -0.98 2.07 9.94
C THR A 108 0.52 2.34 10.01
N ILE A 109 1.01 3.22 9.13
CA ILE A 109 2.41 3.64 9.11
C ILE A 109 2.82 4.24 10.46
N LYS A 110 2.01 5.14 11.00
CA LYS A 110 2.30 5.81 12.29
C LYS A 110 2.24 4.82 13.45
N LEU A 111 1.19 4.00 13.53
CA LEU A 111 1.01 3.06 14.63
C LEU A 111 2.07 1.96 14.66
N LYS A 112 2.62 1.59 13.51
CA LYS A 112 3.66 0.57 13.41
C LYS A 112 5.06 1.16 13.27
N GLU A 113 5.19 2.49 13.34
CA GLU A 113 6.47 3.20 13.24
C GLU A 113 7.24 2.81 11.97
N ILE A 114 6.54 2.73 10.85
CA ILE A 114 7.11 2.38 9.56
C ILE A 114 7.79 3.61 8.97
N LYS A 115 8.98 3.43 8.40
CA LYS A 115 9.80 4.53 7.87
C LYS A 115 9.84 4.59 6.36
N THR A 116 9.38 3.54 5.68
CA THR A 116 9.48 3.41 4.23
C THR A 116 8.16 2.93 3.64
N ILE A 117 7.72 3.61 2.60
CA ILE A 117 6.55 3.21 1.81
C ILE A 117 6.93 3.06 0.33
N LEU A 118 6.42 2.01 -0.28
CA LEU A 118 6.46 1.80 -1.72
C LEU A 118 5.10 2.21 -2.29
N SER A 119 5.03 3.33 -2.99
CA SER A 119 3.77 3.90 -3.47
C SER A 119 3.99 4.84 -4.65
N HIS A 120 3.01 4.93 -5.52
CA HIS A 120 2.96 5.88 -6.64
C HIS A 120 2.13 7.14 -6.30
N ASP A 121 1.53 7.21 -5.12
CA ASP A 121 0.68 8.35 -4.75
C ASP A 121 1.47 9.59 -4.40
N GLU A 122 1.12 10.70 -5.03
CA GLU A 122 1.78 11.99 -4.83
C GLU A 122 1.66 12.54 -3.40
N VAL A 123 0.56 12.22 -2.70
CA VAL A 123 0.34 12.73 -1.34
C VAL A 123 1.46 12.29 -0.38
N PHE A 124 1.94 11.07 -0.50
CA PHE A 124 3.03 10.60 0.36
C PHE A 124 4.34 11.31 0.05
N LYS A 125 4.58 11.62 -1.22
CA LYS A 125 5.75 12.42 -1.62
C LYS A 125 5.69 13.82 -1.02
N ARG A 126 4.51 14.47 -1.06
CA ARG A 126 4.33 15.80 -0.46
C ARG A 126 4.54 15.79 1.05
N LEU A 127 4.13 14.71 1.73
CA LEU A 127 4.23 14.58 3.18
C LEU A 127 5.56 13.96 3.65
N SER A 128 6.42 13.52 2.74
CA SER A 128 7.62 12.74 3.07
C SER A 128 8.52 13.45 4.09
N THR A 129 8.78 14.73 3.92
CA THR A 129 9.64 15.51 4.83
C THR A 129 8.98 15.69 6.20
N LYS A 130 7.70 16.08 6.23
CA LYS A 130 6.95 16.29 7.48
C LYS A 130 6.87 15.02 8.32
N LEU A 131 6.70 13.87 7.65
CA LEU A 131 6.52 12.58 8.30
C LEU A 131 7.83 11.83 8.51
N LYS A 132 8.93 12.34 7.97
CA LYS A 132 10.22 11.61 7.93
C LYS A 132 10.04 10.22 7.31
N LEU A 133 9.31 10.17 6.22
CA LEU A 133 8.95 8.94 5.52
C LEU A 133 9.71 8.86 4.20
N GLU A 134 10.44 7.76 4.00
CA GLU A 134 11.06 7.48 2.71
C GLU A 134 9.99 6.94 1.76
N VAL A 135 9.79 7.61 0.63
CA VAL A 135 8.82 7.20 -0.39
C VAL A 135 9.58 6.67 -1.59
N ILE A 136 9.35 5.39 -1.90
CA ILE A 136 9.94 4.75 -3.07
C ILE A 136 8.86 4.63 -4.13
N ASP A 137 9.08 5.28 -5.26
CA ASP A 137 8.18 5.23 -6.42
C ASP A 137 8.97 4.81 -7.65
N PRO A 138 8.82 3.56 -8.11
CA PRO A 138 9.54 3.09 -9.30
C PRO A 138 8.93 3.56 -10.61
N ILE A 139 7.76 4.18 -10.58
CA ILE A 139 7.06 4.61 -11.79
C ILE A 139 7.67 5.91 -12.29
N LYS A 140 8.17 5.87 -13.53
CA LYS A 140 8.71 7.05 -14.21
C LYS A 140 7.70 7.51 -15.26
N LYS A 141 7.50 8.79 -15.31
CA LYS A 141 6.67 9.41 -16.35
C LYS A 141 7.40 9.50 -17.67
#